data_dc58ccafb2a4e4ca1db53959b0443874
#
_entry.id   dc58ccafb2a4e4ca1db53959b0443874
#
_cell.length_a   1.000
_cell.length_b   1.000
_cell.length_c   1.000
_cell.angle_alpha   90.00
_cell.angle_beta   90.00
_cell.angle_gamma   90.00
#
_symmetry.space_group_name_H-M   'P 1'
#
loop_
_entity.id
_entity.type
_entity.pdbx_description
1 polymer ?
#
loop_
_entity_poly.entity_id
_entity_poly.type
_entity_poly.pdbx_seq_one_letter_code
_entity_poly.pdbx_strand_id
1 'polypeptide(L)'
;MANPHIAVIRLTESGSFDPHVRDTLIVGPGMGTSVQGLFMDMARHLAHRFQVIGFDLPGQGQSPAHHESITIEEIADAVAELVENLRYTGTIKAGSKVYFAGLSISGQVALQLALEHAELFDGIAVLASAPKIDEPENWEERYQLVMESGTEAMVEMSASLWVANGFAETKKLEIQKESMTATDDRSYAEMCRALAAYDATDRLDEIAMPIFIAAGDQDQMCTVEHAQYMAQHIQNSNLEIIENAAHLLPLEHPKQLADLLDHNLT
;
A
#
# COMPACT_ATOMS: atom_id res chain seq x y z
N MET A 1 -11.94 19.81 -0.45
CA MET A 1 -11.37 19.81 -1.83
C MET A 1 -11.83 18.52 -2.48
N ALA A 2 -11.71 18.33 -3.79
CA ALA A 2 -12.07 17.05 -4.40
C ALA A 2 -10.97 16.03 -4.09
N ASN A 3 -11.35 14.78 -3.80
CA ASN A 3 -10.40 13.71 -3.58
C ASN A 3 -9.48 13.51 -4.79
N PRO A 4 -8.23 13.05 -4.59
CA PRO A 4 -7.30 12.82 -5.68
C PRO A 4 -7.80 11.71 -6.60
N HIS A 5 -7.51 11.85 -7.88
CA HIS A 5 -7.84 10.83 -8.87
C HIS A 5 -6.83 9.67 -8.79
N ILE A 6 -7.31 8.45 -8.53
CA ILE A 6 -6.52 7.21 -8.52
C ILE A 6 -6.94 6.31 -9.68
N ALA A 7 -5.97 5.84 -10.48
CA ALA A 7 -6.23 4.88 -11.54
C ALA A 7 -6.35 3.47 -10.96
N VAL A 8 -7.30 2.71 -11.50
CA VAL A 8 -7.67 1.39 -10.99
C VAL A 8 -7.26 0.32 -11.97
N ILE A 9 -6.53 -0.69 -11.50
CA ILE A 9 -5.95 -1.75 -12.30
C ILE A 9 -6.43 -3.10 -11.76
N ARG A 10 -7.04 -3.93 -12.63
CA ARG A 10 -7.33 -5.31 -12.28
C ARG A 10 -6.07 -6.16 -12.40
N LEU A 11 -5.67 -6.81 -11.32
CA LEU A 11 -4.46 -7.65 -11.26
C LEU A 11 -4.76 -9.14 -11.45
N THR A 12 -6.03 -9.56 -11.33
CA THR A 12 -6.46 -10.95 -11.60
C THR A 12 -7.36 -11.00 -12.83
N GLU A 13 -7.21 -12.05 -13.66
CA GLU A 13 -8.05 -12.21 -14.85
C GLU A 13 -9.50 -12.56 -14.51
N SER A 14 -10.43 -12.09 -15.33
CA SER A 14 -11.89 -12.26 -15.16
C SER A 14 -12.42 -13.55 -15.77
N GLY A 15 -11.65 -14.63 -15.82
CA GLY A 15 -12.07 -15.82 -16.62
C GLY A 15 -11.83 -17.20 -16.01
N SER A 16 -11.11 -17.31 -14.92
CA SER A 16 -10.64 -18.64 -14.46
C SER A 16 -11.43 -19.27 -13.31
N PHE A 17 -12.57 -18.68 -12.87
CA PHE A 17 -13.29 -19.16 -11.67
C PHE A 17 -14.80 -18.91 -11.71
N ASP A 18 -15.50 -19.57 -10.76
CA ASP A 18 -16.93 -19.38 -10.55
C ASP A 18 -17.26 -17.88 -10.41
N PRO A 19 -18.05 -17.33 -11.31
CA PRO A 19 -18.36 -15.90 -11.29
C PRO A 19 -19.23 -15.49 -10.10
N HIS A 20 -19.62 -16.41 -9.22
CA HIS A 20 -20.65 -16.18 -8.23
C HIS A 20 -20.14 -15.81 -6.84
N VAL A 21 -18.89 -16.12 -6.47
CA VAL A 21 -18.40 -15.83 -5.10
C VAL A 21 -16.90 -15.56 -5.11
N ARG A 22 -16.49 -14.33 -5.31
CA ARG A 22 -15.13 -13.91 -5.01
C ARG A 22 -15.14 -12.72 -4.11
N ASP A 23 -14.42 -12.85 -3.02
CA ASP A 23 -14.06 -11.71 -2.21
C ASP A 23 -13.15 -10.78 -3.02
N THR A 24 -13.19 -9.51 -2.69
CA THR A 24 -12.36 -8.51 -3.35
C THR A 24 -11.23 -8.08 -2.42
N LEU A 25 -10.00 -8.12 -2.92
CA LEU A 25 -8.84 -7.53 -2.25
C LEU A 25 -8.42 -6.29 -3.03
N ILE A 26 -8.53 -5.12 -2.38
CA ILE A 26 -7.97 -3.87 -2.90
C ILE A 26 -6.52 -3.76 -2.43
N VAL A 27 -5.58 -3.44 -3.31
CA VAL A 27 -4.17 -3.28 -2.95
C VAL A 27 -3.63 -1.90 -3.34
N GLY A 28 -2.83 -1.32 -2.44
CA GLY A 28 -2.18 -0.02 -2.62
C GLY A 28 -0.65 -0.13 -2.57
N PRO A 29 0.09 0.54 -3.50
CA PRO A 29 1.53 0.46 -3.60
C PRO A 29 2.25 1.37 -2.61
N GLY A 30 3.56 1.21 -2.51
CA GLY A 30 4.46 2.19 -1.87
C GLY A 30 4.72 3.39 -2.76
N MET A 31 5.23 4.46 -2.16
CA MET A 31 5.60 5.69 -2.88
C MET A 31 6.74 5.42 -3.88
N GLY A 32 6.59 5.92 -5.11
CA GLY A 32 7.57 5.70 -6.20
C GLY A 32 7.46 4.34 -6.90
N THR A 33 6.48 3.50 -6.56
CA THR A 33 6.28 2.19 -7.19
C THR A 33 4.95 2.13 -7.96
N SER A 34 4.80 1.17 -8.87
CA SER A 34 3.52 0.91 -9.53
C SER A 34 2.84 -0.32 -8.93
N VAL A 35 1.53 -0.26 -8.76
CA VAL A 35 0.77 -1.38 -8.19
C VAL A 35 0.90 -2.64 -9.05
N GLN A 36 0.92 -2.49 -10.37
CA GLN A 36 1.06 -3.62 -11.28
C GLN A 36 2.43 -4.29 -11.15
N GLY A 37 3.51 -3.50 -11.17
CA GLY A 37 4.87 -4.03 -11.03
C GLY A 37 5.15 -4.65 -9.67
N LEU A 38 4.47 -4.17 -8.63
CA LEU A 38 4.68 -4.61 -7.26
C LEU A 38 3.84 -5.83 -6.89
N PHE A 39 2.53 -5.83 -7.20
CA PHE A 39 1.58 -6.81 -6.69
C PHE A 39 1.16 -7.90 -7.68
N MET A 40 1.55 -7.83 -8.97
CA MET A 40 1.07 -8.76 -9.98
C MET A 40 1.39 -10.23 -9.66
N ASP A 41 2.60 -10.53 -9.19
CA ASP A 41 3.00 -11.90 -8.89
C ASP A 41 2.26 -12.43 -7.65
N MET A 42 2.11 -11.61 -6.61
CA MET A 42 1.30 -11.94 -5.44
C MET A 42 -0.18 -12.20 -5.82
N ALA A 43 -0.75 -11.33 -6.66
CA ALA A 43 -2.14 -11.44 -7.09
C ALA A 43 -2.44 -12.78 -7.81
N ARG A 44 -1.47 -13.31 -8.58
CA ARG A 44 -1.61 -14.62 -9.24
C ARG A 44 -1.79 -15.76 -8.22
N HIS A 45 -1.11 -15.69 -7.09
CA HIS A 45 -1.26 -16.69 -6.02
C HIS A 45 -2.60 -16.58 -5.29
N LEU A 46 -3.20 -15.40 -5.24
CA LEU A 46 -4.49 -15.13 -4.61
C LEU A 46 -5.71 -15.30 -5.53
N ALA A 47 -5.49 -15.52 -6.84
CA ALA A 47 -6.56 -15.57 -7.84
C ALA A 47 -7.57 -16.70 -7.62
N HIS A 48 -7.26 -17.72 -6.83
CA HIS A 48 -8.18 -18.78 -6.46
C HIS A 48 -9.31 -18.32 -5.52
N ARG A 49 -9.08 -17.26 -4.73
CA ARG A 49 -10.03 -16.75 -3.73
C ARG A 49 -10.46 -15.32 -3.99
N PHE A 50 -9.52 -14.44 -4.36
CA PHE A 50 -9.80 -13.02 -4.51
C PHE A 50 -9.84 -12.58 -5.98
N GLN A 51 -10.75 -11.66 -6.25
CA GLN A 51 -10.48 -10.72 -7.31
C GLN A 51 -9.57 -9.62 -6.72
N VAL A 52 -8.34 -9.51 -7.24
CA VAL A 52 -7.38 -8.49 -6.78
C VAL A 52 -7.46 -7.27 -7.69
N ILE A 53 -7.74 -6.13 -7.09
CA ILE A 53 -7.84 -4.82 -7.76
C ILE A 53 -6.82 -3.90 -7.09
N GLY A 54 -5.93 -3.31 -7.86
CA GLY A 54 -4.98 -2.35 -7.37
C GLY A 54 -5.32 -0.93 -7.81
N PHE A 55 -4.73 0.04 -7.15
CA PHE A 55 -4.71 1.42 -7.61
C PHE A 55 -3.28 1.95 -7.60
N ASP A 56 -3.00 2.93 -8.45
CA ASP A 56 -1.76 3.70 -8.37
C ASP A 56 -2.01 5.00 -7.58
N LEU A 57 -1.03 5.41 -6.77
CA LEU A 57 -1.06 6.68 -6.06
C LEU A 57 -1.02 7.87 -7.05
N PRO A 58 -1.49 9.06 -6.68
CA PRO A 58 -1.49 10.23 -7.55
C PRO A 58 -0.11 10.51 -8.17
N GLY A 59 -0.08 10.71 -9.49
CA GLY A 59 1.15 10.97 -10.25
C GLY A 59 2.06 9.76 -10.46
N GLN A 60 1.65 8.55 -10.05
CA GLN A 60 2.41 7.31 -10.22
C GLN A 60 1.68 6.34 -11.16
N GLY A 61 2.44 5.47 -11.83
CA GLY A 61 1.89 4.43 -12.68
C GLY A 61 0.90 4.98 -13.71
N GLN A 62 -0.37 4.63 -13.59
CA GLN A 62 -1.46 5.07 -14.48
C GLN A 62 -2.29 6.23 -13.89
N SER A 63 -2.04 6.64 -12.65
CA SER A 63 -2.75 7.76 -12.03
C SER A 63 -2.27 9.10 -12.58
N PRO A 64 -3.20 10.03 -12.85
CA PRO A 64 -2.83 11.36 -13.31
C PRO A 64 -2.05 12.12 -12.24
N ALA A 65 -1.24 13.09 -12.68
CA ALA A 65 -0.55 14.01 -11.79
C ALA A 65 -1.54 14.79 -10.92
N HIS A 66 -1.17 15.03 -9.66
CA HIS A 66 -1.92 15.82 -8.69
C HIS A 66 -0.98 16.86 -8.08
N HIS A 67 -1.19 18.12 -8.41
CA HIS A 67 -0.28 19.21 -8.06
C HIS A 67 -0.77 20.10 -6.92
N GLU A 68 -1.88 19.75 -6.31
CA GLU A 68 -2.39 20.38 -5.10
C GLU A 68 -1.83 19.66 -3.86
N SER A 69 -1.93 20.29 -2.70
CA SER A 69 -1.63 19.59 -1.45
C SER A 69 -2.55 18.38 -1.28
N ILE A 70 -2.01 17.31 -0.76
CA ILE A 70 -2.72 16.06 -0.52
C ILE A 70 -2.45 15.57 0.89
N THR A 71 -3.38 14.84 1.47
CA THR A 71 -3.22 14.18 2.77
C THR A 71 -3.47 12.68 2.66
N ILE A 72 -3.04 11.92 3.67
CA ILE A 72 -3.32 10.48 3.75
C ILE A 72 -4.83 10.22 3.87
N GLU A 73 -5.55 11.12 4.56
CA GLU A 73 -7.01 11.07 4.72
C GLU A 73 -7.71 11.22 3.36
N GLU A 74 -7.29 12.17 2.53
CA GLU A 74 -7.85 12.37 1.18
C GLU A 74 -7.57 11.17 0.24
N ILE A 75 -6.43 10.50 0.40
CA ILE A 75 -6.16 9.25 -0.33
C ILE A 75 -7.07 8.13 0.18
N ALA A 76 -7.28 8.04 1.49
CA ALA A 76 -8.20 7.05 2.09
C ALA A 76 -9.64 7.28 1.62
N ASP A 77 -10.10 8.52 1.58
CA ASP A 77 -11.41 8.89 1.05
C ASP A 77 -11.56 8.49 -0.42
N ALA A 78 -10.52 8.71 -1.25
CA ALA A 78 -10.54 8.27 -2.65
C ALA A 78 -10.63 6.75 -2.79
N VAL A 79 -9.99 5.98 -1.90
CA VAL A 79 -10.10 4.51 -1.87
C VAL A 79 -11.49 4.09 -1.38
N ALA A 80 -12.08 4.75 -0.40
CA ALA A 80 -13.45 4.51 0.05
C ALA A 80 -14.45 4.74 -1.10
N GLU A 81 -14.36 5.86 -1.80
CA GLU A 81 -15.16 6.15 -3.00
C GLU A 81 -14.95 5.09 -4.10
N LEU A 82 -13.73 4.60 -4.29
CA LEU A 82 -13.46 3.51 -5.22
C LEU A 82 -14.27 2.26 -4.86
N VAL A 83 -14.25 1.83 -3.60
CA VAL A 83 -15.00 0.65 -3.13
C VAL A 83 -16.49 0.82 -3.37
N GLU A 84 -17.07 1.98 -3.04
CA GLU A 84 -18.47 2.29 -3.28
C GLU A 84 -18.83 2.24 -4.78
N ASN A 85 -17.99 2.82 -5.64
CA ASN A 85 -18.15 2.78 -7.10
C ASN A 85 -18.06 1.35 -7.65
N LEU A 86 -17.14 0.51 -7.14
CA LEU A 86 -17.03 -0.89 -7.55
C LEU A 86 -18.26 -1.70 -7.11
N ARG A 87 -18.86 -1.40 -5.96
CA ARG A 87 -20.15 -1.96 -5.52
C ARG A 87 -21.30 -1.48 -6.42
N TYR A 88 -21.37 -0.18 -6.68
CA TYR A 88 -22.43 0.40 -7.52
C TYR A 88 -22.42 -0.15 -8.95
N THR A 89 -21.23 -0.33 -9.56
CA THR A 89 -21.08 -0.89 -10.91
C THR A 89 -21.25 -2.42 -10.95
N GLY A 90 -21.38 -3.07 -9.80
CA GLY A 90 -21.49 -4.53 -9.69
C GLY A 90 -20.18 -5.28 -9.97
N THR A 91 -19.04 -4.58 -9.96
CA THR A 91 -17.72 -5.20 -10.00
C THR A 91 -17.46 -5.99 -8.70
N ILE A 92 -17.78 -5.39 -7.56
CA ILE A 92 -17.91 -6.10 -6.28
C ILE A 92 -19.34 -6.61 -6.20
N LYS A 93 -19.51 -7.93 -6.10
CA LYS A 93 -20.83 -8.56 -6.06
C LYS A 93 -21.49 -8.36 -4.69
N ALA A 94 -22.82 -8.29 -4.71
CA ALA A 94 -23.58 -8.24 -3.47
C ALA A 94 -23.29 -9.48 -2.60
N GLY A 95 -22.94 -9.26 -1.33
CA GLY A 95 -22.60 -10.32 -0.38
C GLY A 95 -21.14 -10.79 -0.43
N SER A 96 -20.32 -10.29 -1.37
CA SER A 96 -18.87 -10.51 -1.33
C SER A 96 -18.21 -9.65 -0.26
N LYS A 97 -17.24 -10.21 0.44
CA LYS A 97 -16.39 -9.50 1.38
C LYS A 97 -15.38 -8.60 0.64
N VAL A 98 -14.98 -7.53 1.29
CA VAL A 98 -13.99 -6.58 0.77
C VAL A 98 -12.86 -6.43 1.78
N TYR A 99 -11.65 -6.58 1.28
CA TYR A 99 -10.43 -6.44 2.06
C TYR A 99 -9.51 -5.39 1.44
N PHE A 100 -8.65 -4.81 2.26
CA PHE A 100 -7.62 -3.88 1.81
C PHE A 100 -6.24 -4.37 2.25
N ALA A 101 -5.21 -4.17 1.40
CA ALA A 101 -3.82 -4.37 1.77
C ALA A 101 -2.96 -3.24 1.22
N GLY A 102 -2.38 -2.44 2.11
CA GLY A 102 -1.55 -1.29 1.77
C GLY A 102 -0.09 -1.45 2.16
N LEU A 103 0.82 -1.14 1.23
CA LEU A 103 2.26 -1.13 1.49
C LEU A 103 2.75 0.29 1.80
N SER A 104 3.56 0.45 2.84
CA SER A 104 4.24 1.72 3.14
C SER A 104 3.24 2.88 3.32
N ILE A 105 3.30 3.95 2.52
CA ILE A 105 2.30 5.03 2.52
C ILE A 105 0.86 4.50 2.38
N SER A 106 0.62 3.49 1.53
CA SER A 106 -0.69 2.85 1.46
C SER A 106 -1.03 2.03 2.71
N GLY A 107 -0.05 1.68 3.54
CA GLY A 107 -0.27 1.14 4.87
C GLY A 107 -0.78 2.19 5.87
N GLN A 108 -0.35 3.46 5.74
CA GLN A 108 -0.98 4.57 6.48
C GLN A 108 -2.40 4.85 5.98
N VAL A 109 -2.64 4.75 4.65
CA VAL A 109 -4.00 4.76 4.10
C VAL A 109 -4.83 3.61 4.69
N ALA A 110 -4.26 2.41 4.88
CA ALA A 110 -4.91 1.28 5.52
C ALA A 110 -5.34 1.59 6.98
N LEU A 111 -4.46 2.21 7.76
CA LEU A 111 -4.78 2.66 9.12
C LEU A 111 -5.91 3.71 9.10
N GLN A 112 -5.83 4.67 8.20
CA GLN A 112 -6.87 5.71 8.06
C GLN A 112 -8.22 5.12 7.64
N LEU A 113 -8.25 4.16 6.71
CA LEU A 113 -9.46 3.42 6.35
C LEU A 113 -10.04 2.65 7.54
N ALA A 114 -9.19 2.04 8.38
CA ALA A 114 -9.63 1.35 9.58
C ALA A 114 -10.22 2.30 10.63
N LEU A 115 -9.77 3.55 10.69
CA LEU A 115 -10.25 4.57 11.60
C LEU A 115 -11.57 5.21 11.16
N GLU A 116 -11.70 5.52 9.86
CA GLU A 116 -12.81 6.38 9.38
C GLU A 116 -13.79 5.69 8.41
N HIS A 117 -13.41 4.51 7.84
CA HIS A 117 -14.20 3.80 6.81
C HIS A 117 -14.28 2.28 7.08
N ALA A 118 -14.17 1.88 8.35
CA ALA A 118 -14.11 0.46 8.75
C ALA A 118 -15.30 -0.37 8.21
N GLU A 119 -16.49 0.24 8.07
CA GLU A 119 -17.71 -0.42 7.61
C GLU A 119 -17.66 -0.87 6.14
N LEU A 120 -16.71 -0.36 5.37
CA LEU A 120 -16.53 -0.75 3.97
C LEU A 120 -15.73 -2.04 3.80
N PHE A 121 -15.00 -2.48 4.85
CA PHE A 121 -14.03 -3.56 4.79
C PHE A 121 -14.31 -4.65 5.83
N ASP A 122 -14.08 -5.90 5.44
CA ASP A 122 -14.17 -7.07 6.32
C ASP A 122 -12.84 -7.37 7.04
N GLY A 123 -11.74 -6.80 6.57
CA GLY A 123 -10.42 -6.86 7.19
C GLY A 123 -9.40 -6.05 6.39
N ILE A 124 -8.36 -5.60 7.09
CA ILE A 124 -7.32 -4.73 6.50
C ILE A 124 -5.94 -5.32 6.81
N ALA A 125 -5.03 -5.25 5.84
CA ALA A 125 -3.62 -5.59 5.99
C ALA A 125 -2.74 -4.34 5.87
N VAL A 126 -1.87 -4.14 6.85
CA VAL A 126 -0.84 -3.10 6.91
C VAL A 126 0.50 -3.76 6.63
N LEU A 127 1.12 -3.44 5.49
CA LEU A 127 2.32 -4.09 5.00
C LEU A 127 3.50 -3.11 5.03
N ALA A 128 4.59 -3.47 5.70
CA ALA A 128 5.82 -2.66 5.77
C ALA A 128 5.51 -1.16 5.97
N SER A 129 4.79 -0.83 7.05
CA SER A 129 4.31 0.51 7.34
C SER A 129 4.40 0.81 8.84
N ALA A 130 4.06 2.05 9.21
CA ALA A 130 4.05 2.54 10.57
C ALA A 130 2.94 3.59 10.77
N PRO A 131 2.46 3.83 11.99
CA PRO A 131 1.48 4.88 12.26
C PRO A 131 2.03 6.29 11.98
N LYS A 132 3.34 6.47 12.11
CA LYS A 132 4.15 7.60 11.65
C LYS A 132 5.39 7.04 10.96
N ILE A 133 5.64 7.42 9.72
CA ILE A 133 6.82 6.99 8.96
C ILE A 133 7.82 8.13 8.92
N ASP A 134 8.95 7.95 9.62
CA ASP A 134 10.05 8.91 9.70
C ASP A 134 9.65 10.28 10.32
N GLU A 135 10.61 11.17 10.47
CA GLU A 135 10.39 12.50 11.04
C GLU A 135 9.99 13.52 9.95
N PRO A 136 9.14 14.50 10.29
CA PRO A 136 8.66 15.50 9.33
C PRO A 136 9.78 16.25 8.60
N GLU A 137 10.89 16.49 9.29
CA GLU A 137 12.06 17.19 8.74
C GLU A 137 12.70 16.42 7.60
N ASN A 138 12.80 15.09 7.70
CA ASN A 138 13.38 14.21 6.66
C ASN A 138 12.49 14.20 5.41
N TRP A 139 11.17 14.22 5.60
CA TRP A 139 10.21 14.32 4.50
C TRP A 139 10.25 15.69 3.81
N GLU A 140 10.44 16.78 4.55
CA GLU A 140 10.60 18.12 3.95
C GLU A 140 11.93 18.24 3.17
N GLU A 141 13.03 17.67 3.68
CA GLU A 141 14.29 17.60 2.94
C GLU A 141 14.11 16.81 1.63
N ARG A 142 13.39 15.70 1.68
CA ARG A 142 13.07 14.89 0.49
C ARG A 142 12.17 15.64 -0.50
N TYR A 143 11.18 16.37 0.00
CA TYR A 143 10.36 17.27 -0.80
C TYR A 143 11.22 18.28 -1.56
N GLN A 144 12.13 18.97 -0.88
CA GLN A 144 12.99 19.98 -1.49
C GLN A 144 13.93 19.36 -2.54
N LEU A 145 14.52 18.20 -2.25
CA LEU A 145 15.39 17.50 -3.18
C LEU A 145 14.65 17.12 -4.46
N VAL A 146 13.43 16.58 -4.35
CA VAL A 146 12.64 16.19 -5.52
C VAL A 146 12.19 17.41 -6.32
N MET A 147 11.79 18.49 -5.66
CA MET A 147 11.41 19.74 -6.35
C MET A 147 12.59 20.39 -7.08
N GLU A 148 13.81 20.19 -6.60
CA GLU A 148 15.04 20.73 -7.23
C GLU A 148 15.60 19.82 -8.32
N SER A 149 15.58 18.50 -8.11
CA SER A 149 16.35 17.52 -8.90
C SER A 149 15.51 16.38 -9.50
N GLY A 150 14.20 16.40 -9.27
CA GLY A 150 13.27 15.34 -9.73
C GLY A 150 13.35 14.05 -8.92
N THR A 151 12.39 13.15 -9.17
CA THR A 151 12.33 11.82 -8.55
C THR A 151 13.53 10.94 -8.93
N GLU A 152 14.17 11.19 -10.07
CA GLU A 152 15.38 10.47 -10.51
C GLU A 152 16.51 10.56 -9.46
N ALA A 153 16.64 11.70 -8.74
CA ALA A 153 17.63 11.87 -7.68
C ALA A 153 17.41 10.92 -6.48
N MET A 154 16.20 10.38 -6.32
CA MET A 154 15.83 9.49 -5.21
C MET A 154 16.02 8.01 -5.52
N VAL A 155 16.16 7.63 -6.81
CA VAL A 155 16.07 6.23 -7.26
C VAL A 155 17.05 5.31 -6.54
N GLU A 156 18.34 5.62 -6.56
CA GLU A 156 19.36 4.73 -6.00
C GLU A 156 19.28 4.63 -4.47
N MET A 157 19.00 5.76 -3.80
CA MET A 157 18.82 5.77 -2.35
C MET A 157 17.59 4.92 -1.96
N SER A 158 16.45 5.11 -2.62
CA SER A 158 15.24 4.35 -2.34
C SER A 158 15.42 2.87 -2.66
N ALA A 159 16.03 2.53 -3.81
CA ALA A 159 16.27 1.15 -4.21
C ALA A 159 17.13 0.37 -3.20
N SER A 160 18.10 1.05 -2.55
CA SER A 160 18.94 0.43 -1.52
C SER A 160 18.19 0.05 -0.24
N LEU A 161 17.02 0.64 0.01
CA LEU A 161 16.16 0.38 1.16
C LEU A 161 14.98 -0.55 0.83
N TRP A 162 14.66 -0.72 -0.45
CA TRP A 162 13.47 -1.42 -0.90
C TRP A 162 13.54 -2.94 -0.73
N VAL A 163 14.73 -3.52 -0.89
CA VAL A 163 14.90 -4.97 -0.89
C VAL A 163 16.01 -5.43 0.03
N ALA A 164 15.87 -6.64 0.55
CA ALA A 164 16.84 -7.25 1.45
C ALA A 164 18.20 -7.50 0.76
N ASN A 165 19.25 -7.57 1.56
CA ASN A 165 20.58 -7.87 1.08
C ASN A 165 20.62 -9.22 0.34
N GLY A 166 21.09 -9.20 -0.92
CA GLY A 166 21.17 -10.40 -1.74
C GLY A 166 19.91 -10.71 -2.56
N PHE A 167 18.96 -9.80 -2.64
CA PHE A 167 17.81 -9.94 -3.52
C PHE A 167 18.23 -10.17 -4.97
N ALA A 168 17.80 -11.31 -5.56
CA ALA A 168 18.34 -11.81 -6.83
C ALA A 168 17.55 -11.36 -8.07
N GLU A 169 16.29 -10.94 -7.90
CA GLU A 169 15.38 -10.59 -9.01
C GLU A 169 15.58 -9.16 -9.50
N THR A 170 16.79 -8.86 -9.97
CA THR A 170 17.21 -7.50 -10.37
C THR A 170 16.30 -6.86 -11.42
N LYS A 171 15.72 -7.65 -12.35
CA LYS A 171 14.76 -7.12 -13.34
C LYS A 171 13.49 -6.56 -12.72
N LYS A 172 12.98 -7.18 -11.66
CA LYS A 172 11.79 -6.66 -10.95
C LYS A 172 12.12 -5.37 -10.22
N LEU A 173 13.31 -5.28 -9.63
CA LEU A 173 13.79 -4.07 -8.98
C LEU A 173 13.97 -2.93 -10.00
N GLU A 174 14.53 -3.20 -11.17
CA GLU A 174 14.66 -2.20 -12.25
C GLU A 174 13.30 -1.65 -12.71
N ILE A 175 12.26 -2.49 -12.80
CA ILE A 175 10.89 -2.01 -13.09
C ILE A 175 10.41 -1.00 -12.03
N GLN A 176 10.73 -1.20 -10.75
CA GLN A 176 10.36 -0.25 -9.70
C GLN A 176 11.19 1.05 -9.79
N LYS A 177 12.48 0.95 -10.12
CA LYS A 177 13.32 2.12 -10.38
C LYS A 177 12.79 2.94 -11.56
N GLU A 178 12.43 2.29 -12.65
CA GLU A 178 11.78 2.93 -13.81
C GLU A 178 10.44 3.58 -13.42
N SER A 179 9.64 2.90 -12.60
CA SER A 179 8.39 3.46 -12.07
C SER A 179 8.63 4.74 -11.27
N MET A 180 9.65 4.77 -10.42
CA MET A 180 10.00 5.94 -9.64
C MET A 180 10.46 7.10 -10.53
N THR A 181 11.33 6.83 -11.51
CA THR A 181 11.78 7.84 -12.48
C THR A 181 10.62 8.41 -13.32
N ALA A 182 9.61 7.59 -13.59
CA ALA A 182 8.42 8.01 -14.35
C ALA A 182 7.34 8.70 -13.49
N THR A 183 7.51 8.73 -12.18
CA THR A 183 6.59 9.41 -11.27
C THR A 183 6.65 10.93 -11.47
N ASP A 184 5.50 11.60 -11.47
CA ASP A 184 5.44 13.07 -11.52
C ASP A 184 6.09 13.68 -10.28
N ASP A 185 7.11 14.49 -10.48
CA ASP A 185 7.95 15.04 -9.40
C ASP A 185 7.14 15.82 -8.36
N ARG A 186 6.18 16.64 -8.82
CA ARG A 186 5.39 17.45 -7.91
C ARG A 186 4.41 16.61 -7.11
N SER A 187 3.76 15.64 -7.73
CA SER A 187 2.87 14.70 -7.04
C SER A 187 3.63 13.89 -5.99
N TYR A 188 4.85 13.45 -6.30
CA TYR A 188 5.72 12.77 -5.35
C TYR A 188 6.09 13.67 -4.17
N ALA A 189 6.46 14.92 -4.46
CA ALA A 189 6.81 15.90 -3.43
C ALA A 189 5.62 16.20 -2.50
N GLU A 190 4.41 16.39 -3.04
CA GLU A 190 3.22 16.60 -2.19
C GLU A 190 2.91 15.37 -1.32
N MET A 191 3.17 14.15 -1.79
CA MET A 191 3.08 12.95 -0.95
C MET A 191 4.13 12.90 0.18
N CYS A 192 5.33 13.46 -0.03
CA CYS A 192 6.29 13.63 1.07
C CYS A 192 5.69 14.50 2.19
N ARG A 193 4.99 15.57 1.85
CA ARG A 193 4.30 16.43 2.83
C ARG A 193 3.11 15.71 3.50
N ALA A 194 2.39 14.88 2.76
CA ALA A 194 1.34 14.06 3.34
C ALA A 194 1.89 13.12 4.42
N LEU A 195 3.03 12.45 4.12
CA LEU A 195 3.74 11.60 5.08
C LEU A 195 4.27 12.38 6.29
N ALA A 196 4.83 13.58 6.07
CA ALA A 196 5.31 14.46 7.14
C ALA A 196 4.21 14.87 8.12
N ALA A 197 2.98 15.02 7.63
CA ALA A 197 1.84 15.50 8.42
C ALA A 197 1.06 14.38 9.13
N TYR A 198 1.15 13.13 8.64
CA TYR A 198 0.35 12.03 9.15
C TYR A 198 0.98 11.37 10.38
N ASP A 199 0.19 11.27 11.44
CA ASP A 199 0.54 10.52 12.65
C ASP A 199 -0.73 9.92 13.29
N ALA A 200 -0.87 8.60 13.21
CA ALA A 200 -1.96 7.85 13.83
C ALA A 200 -1.55 7.16 15.14
N THR A 201 -0.38 7.49 15.69
CA THR A 201 0.20 6.82 16.88
C THR A 201 -0.77 6.78 18.05
N ASP A 202 -1.39 7.92 18.39
CA ASP A 202 -2.30 8.05 19.51
C ASP A 202 -3.74 7.57 19.21
N ARG A 203 -3.99 7.07 18.00
CA ARG A 203 -5.31 6.62 17.54
C ARG A 203 -5.41 5.12 17.27
N LEU A 204 -4.34 4.37 17.44
CA LEU A 204 -4.32 2.93 17.13
C LEU A 204 -5.33 2.12 17.96
N ASP A 205 -5.58 2.52 19.20
CA ASP A 205 -6.54 1.87 20.10
C ASP A 205 -8.02 2.12 19.74
N GLU A 206 -8.30 3.08 18.84
CA GLU A 206 -9.63 3.30 18.26
C GLU A 206 -10.00 2.23 17.23
N ILE A 207 -8.99 1.53 16.66
CA ILE A 207 -9.19 0.53 15.60
C ILE A 207 -9.75 -0.76 16.20
N ALA A 208 -11.02 -1.06 15.90
CA ALA A 208 -11.73 -2.22 16.43
C ALA A 208 -11.83 -3.40 15.45
N MET A 209 -11.68 -3.13 14.13
CA MET A 209 -11.77 -4.16 13.09
C MET A 209 -10.52 -5.06 13.05
N PRO A 210 -10.59 -6.27 12.41
CA PRO A 210 -9.43 -7.13 12.26
C PRO A 210 -8.34 -6.48 11.39
N ILE A 211 -7.11 -6.43 11.91
CA ILE A 211 -5.93 -5.92 11.21
C ILE A 211 -4.86 -7.02 11.12
N PHE A 212 -4.39 -7.30 9.91
CA PHE A 212 -3.19 -8.09 9.68
C PHE A 212 -2.00 -7.15 9.45
N ILE A 213 -0.89 -7.39 10.16
CA ILE A 213 0.33 -6.59 10.06
C ILE A 213 1.45 -7.49 9.55
N ALA A 214 2.18 -7.07 8.52
CA ALA A 214 3.36 -7.78 8.05
C ALA A 214 4.54 -6.81 7.89
N ALA A 215 5.72 -7.22 8.35
CA ALA A 215 6.96 -6.46 8.22
C ALA A 215 8.11 -7.37 7.79
N GLY A 216 9.08 -6.82 7.07
CA GLY A 216 10.34 -7.49 6.76
C GLY A 216 11.33 -7.35 7.91
N ASP A 217 12.11 -8.40 8.19
CA ASP A 217 13.13 -8.38 9.25
C ASP A 217 14.34 -7.48 8.93
N GLN A 218 14.49 -7.05 7.66
CA GLN A 218 15.55 -6.16 7.18
C GLN A 218 15.03 -4.78 6.74
N ASP A 219 13.75 -4.48 6.96
CA ASP A 219 13.19 -3.15 6.64
C ASP A 219 13.76 -2.08 7.60
N GLN A 220 14.48 -1.11 7.01
CA GLN A 220 15.10 -0.01 7.74
C GLN A 220 14.20 1.25 7.80
N MET A 221 13.11 1.27 7.03
CA MET A 221 12.16 2.39 6.99
C MET A 221 10.99 2.14 7.94
N CYS A 222 10.34 0.99 7.79
CA CYS A 222 9.23 0.56 8.64
C CYS A 222 9.64 -0.70 9.40
N THR A 223 10.40 -0.49 10.47
CA THR A 223 11.10 -1.55 11.19
C THR A 223 10.15 -2.53 11.90
N VAL A 224 10.70 -3.66 12.33
CA VAL A 224 9.97 -4.65 13.15
C VAL A 224 9.39 -4.01 14.42
N GLU A 225 10.08 -3.04 15.01
CA GLU A 225 9.62 -2.33 16.21
C GLU A 225 8.34 -1.52 15.93
N HIS A 226 8.23 -0.88 14.74
CA HIS A 226 6.99 -0.19 14.32
C HIS A 226 5.83 -1.19 14.21
N ALA A 227 6.06 -2.34 13.58
CA ALA A 227 5.04 -3.37 13.42
C ALA A 227 4.60 -3.96 14.78
N GLN A 228 5.55 -4.21 15.68
CA GLN A 228 5.28 -4.65 17.06
C GLN A 228 4.51 -3.60 17.86
N TYR A 229 4.85 -2.32 17.69
CA TYR A 229 4.13 -1.23 18.32
C TYR A 229 2.65 -1.19 17.88
N MET A 230 2.39 -1.27 16.58
CA MET A 230 1.01 -1.36 16.06
C MET A 230 0.27 -2.58 16.63
N ALA A 231 0.91 -3.75 16.63
CA ALA A 231 0.31 -4.98 17.15
C ALA A 231 0.01 -4.94 18.65
N GLN A 232 0.74 -4.16 19.44
CA GLN A 232 0.50 -3.97 20.87
C GLN A 232 -0.67 -3.01 21.15
N HIS A 233 -0.96 -2.07 20.25
CA HIS A 233 -1.97 -1.02 20.46
C HIS A 233 -3.27 -1.28 19.70
N ILE A 234 -3.26 -2.08 18.64
CA ILE A 234 -4.47 -2.48 17.93
C ILE A 234 -4.99 -3.79 18.52
N GLN A 235 -6.12 -3.73 19.22
CA GLN A 235 -6.65 -4.84 20.01
C GLN A 235 -6.90 -6.12 19.18
N ASN A 236 -7.40 -5.99 17.96
CA ASN A 236 -7.74 -7.12 17.08
C ASN A 236 -6.73 -7.20 15.91
N SER A 237 -5.46 -7.43 16.25
CA SER A 237 -4.39 -7.52 15.26
C SER A 237 -3.65 -8.85 15.30
N ASN A 238 -3.13 -9.27 14.15
CA ASN A 238 -2.16 -10.36 14.01
C ASN A 238 -0.91 -9.84 13.31
N LEU A 239 0.27 -10.18 13.82
CA LEU A 239 1.57 -9.74 13.31
C LEU A 239 2.38 -10.94 12.79
N GLU A 240 2.93 -10.79 11.58
CA GLU A 240 3.91 -11.70 11.00
C GLU A 240 5.16 -10.95 10.55
N ILE A 241 6.32 -11.48 10.91
CA ILE A 241 7.62 -10.99 10.44
C ILE A 241 8.14 -11.93 9.35
N ILE A 242 8.40 -11.37 8.17
CA ILE A 242 8.93 -12.11 7.03
C ILE A 242 10.46 -12.05 7.07
N GLU A 243 11.08 -13.21 7.24
CA GLU A 243 12.54 -13.34 7.28
C GLU A 243 13.17 -13.10 5.90
N ASN A 244 14.34 -12.48 5.86
CA ASN A 244 15.07 -12.13 4.65
C ASN A 244 14.28 -11.22 3.70
N ALA A 245 13.46 -10.35 4.25
CA ALA A 245 12.66 -9.36 3.54
C ALA A 245 12.96 -7.95 4.06
N ALA A 246 12.95 -6.98 3.17
CA ALA A 246 12.99 -5.57 3.53
C ALA A 246 11.61 -4.92 3.29
N HIS A 247 11.55 -3.84 2.53
CA HIS A 247 10.39 -2.97 2.43
C HIS A 247 9.37 -3.44 1.37
N LEU A 248 9.81 -3.95 0.21
CA LEU A 248 8.90 -4.34 -0.87
C LEU A 248 8.44 -5.80 -0.76
N LEU A 249 7.76 -6.14 0.34
CA LEU A 249 7.29 -7.51 0.63
C LEU A 249 6.60 -8.22 -0.54
N PRO A 250 5.69 -7.57 -1.32
CA PRO A 250 5.04 -8.23 -2.46
C PRO A 250 6.00 -8.57 -3.60
N LEU A 251 7.10 -7.83 -3.72
CA LEU A 251 8.14 -8.07 -4.71
C LEU A 251 9.09 -9.19 -4.29
N GLU A 252 9.51 -9.17 -3.02
CA GLU A 252 10.51 -10.07 -2.47
C GLU A 252 9.95 -11.46 -2.19
N HIS A 253 8.77 -11.52 -1.56
CA HIS A 253 8.15 -12.77 -1.11
C HIS A 253 6.69 -12.91 -1.57
N PRO A 254 6.37 -12.82 -2.89
CA PRO A 254 5.01 -12.73 -3.40
C PRO A 254 4.14 -13.91 -2.98
N LYS A 255 4.69 -15.14 -3.00
CA LYS A 255 3.92 -16.33 -2.60
C LYS A 255 3.69 -16.39 -1.10
N GLN A 256 4.73 -16.15 -0.29
CA GLN A 256 4.62 -16.18 1.16
C GLN A 256 3.63 -15.13 1.66
N LEU A 257 3.72 -13.90 1.13
CA LEU A 257 2.78 -12.84 1.47
C LEU A 257 1.35 -13.18 1.05
N ALA A 258 1.17 -13.80 -0.14
CA ALA A 258 -0.15 -14.25 -0.57
C ALA A 258 -0.73 -15.32 0.38
N ASP A 259 0.05 -16.31 0.79
CA ASP A 259 -0.37 -17.36 1.73
C ASP A 259 -0.76 -16.73 3.09
N LEU A 260 -0.02 -15.73 3.57
CA LEU A 260 -0.32 -15.01 4.80
C LEU A 260 -1.60 -14.18 4.69
N LEU A 261 -1.81 -13.46 3.58
CA LEU A 261 -3.04 -12.69 3.35
C LEU A 261 -4.26 -13.62 3.23
N ASP A 262 -4.13 -14.76 2.53
CA ASP A 262 -5.21 -15.73 2.41
C ASP A 262 -5.63 -16.33 3.76
N HIS A 263 -4.66 -16.53 4.65
CA HIS A 263 -4.91 -17.06 6.00
C HIS A 263 -5.52 -16.02 6.95
N ASN A 264 -5.06 -14.76 6.90
CA ASN A 264 -5.39 -13.74 7.90
C ASN A 264 -6.58 -12.86 7.50
N LEU A 265 -6.92 -12.75 6.23
CA LEU A 265 -8.09 -12.01 5.74
C LEU A 265 -9.29 -12.98 5.59
N THR A 266 -9.93 -13.37 6.69
CA THR A 266 -11.01 -14.39 6.70
C THR A 266 -12.33 -13.84 7.24
#